data_aa9644be774501c4b168d8fee315895c
#
_entry.id   aa9644be774501c4b168d8fee315895c
#
_cell.length_a   1.000
_cell.length_b   1.000
_cell.length_c   1.000
_cell.angle_alpha   90.00
_cell.angle_beta   90.00
_cell.angle_gamma   90.00
#
_symmetry.space_group_name_H-M   'P 1'
#
loop_
_entity.id
_entity.type
_entity.pdbx_description
1 polymer ?
#
loop_
_entity_poly.entity_id
_entity_poly.type
_entity_poly.pdbx_seq_one_letter_code
_entity_poly.pdbx_strand_id
1 'polypeptide(L)'
;MGKIRNVKSKLARFGSEFDSARQLFGSRIAALGYINHVTGKLGEVYFKQLGDLTWQKLMKAIQCHPQKLPDHSQHAECAPIWVMWWQGLDTNTPAIVKACVRSIRAHAGSHPVHIVTKDNVTAFADIDPKVLKELDRGNISLALFSDIVRFALLYTHGGAWIDSTVYVTEIIPENVFSAPFYSIPVHQRNPPRNWAAYFIAGVKGNPLFKYMYDALDKLACAGKGVPEYFMIDVMLYEAYVHYSEFQRLIDSVPENNLGRFELSEQLQSTDERPRLSSDNYINKLTYKINYPTTVNGRKTIYQRLLDGEF
;
A
#
# COMPACT_ATOMS: atom_id res chain seq x y z
N MET A 1 -14.36 -19.12 17.14
CA MET A 1 -13.30 -19.60 16.24
C MET A 1 -12.47 -18.49 15.59
N GLY A 2 -13.00 -17.32 15.23
CA GLY A 2 -12.24 -16.25 14.55
C GLY A 2 -11.06 -15.65 15.33
N LYS A 3 -11.17 -15.45 16.65
CA LYS A 3 -10.08 -14.87 17.47
C LYS A 3 -8.83 -15.76 17.56
N ILE A 4 -9.01 -17.09 17.67
CA ILE A 4 -7.87 -18.04 17.79
C ILE A 4 -7.12 -18.17 16.45
N ARG A 5 -7.85 -18.13 15.33
CA ARG A 5 -7.24 -18.16 13.98
C ARG A 5 -6.41 -16.90 13.72
N ASN A 6 -6.88 -15.75 14.21
CA ASN A 6 -6.17 -14.46 14.07
C ASN A 6 -4.88 -14.41 14.94
N VAL A 7 -4.88 -15.00 16.12
CA VAL A 7 -3.68 -15.09 16.99
C VAL A 7 -2.63 -16.02 16.39
N LYS A 8 -3.02 -17.20 15.88
CA LYS A 8 -2.10 -18.14 15.23
C LYS A 8 -1.45 -17.53 13.97
N SER A 9 -2.22 -16.82 13.14
CA SER A 9 -1.67 -16.17 11.94
C SER A 9 -0.71 -15.03 12.26
N LYS A 10 -0.96 -14.28 13.32
CA LYS A 10 -0.04 -13.25 13.83
C LYS A 10 1.26 -13.87 14.34
N LEU A 11 1.19 -14.92 15.15
CA LEU A 11 2.37 -15.60 15.68
C LEU A 11 3.23 -16.23 14.57
N ALA A 12 2.60 -16.86 13.57
CA ALA A 12 3.31 -17.41 12.41
C ALA A 12 4.02 -16.31 11.59
N ARG A 13 3.35 -15.17 11.38
CA ARG A 13 3.96 -14.01 10.73
C ARG A 13 5.19 -13.51 11.50
N PHE A 14 5.09 -13.39 12.82
CA PHE A 14 6.22 -12.96 13.65
C PHE A 14 7.42 -13.89 13.58
N GLY A 15 7.20 -15.20 13.60
CA GLY A 15 8.27 -16.17 13.41
C GLY A 15 8.99 -15.96 12.09
N SER A 16 8.23 -15.76 11.01
CA SER A 16 8.78 -15.50 9.68
C SER A 16 9.54 -14.16 9.61
N GLU A 17 8.97 -13.08 10.16
CA GLU A 17 9.63 -11.76 10.21
C GLU A 17 10.92 -11.81 11.02
N PHE A 18 10.93 -12.49 12.18
CA PHE A 18 12.12 -12.68 13.00
C PHE A 18 13.22 -13.41 12.26
N ASP A 19 12.90 -14.54 11.62
CA ASP A 19 13.87 -15.36 10.87
C ASP A 19 14.42 -14.58 9.67
N SER A 20 13.57 -13.85 8.96
CA SER A 20 13.96 -12.99 7.85
C SER A 20 14.89 -11.85 8.31
N ALA A 21 14.55 -11.16 9.39
CA ALA A 21 15.37 -10.10 9.97
C ALA A 21 16.72 -10.64 10.44
N ARG A 22 16.75 -11.83 11.05
CA ARG A 22 17.98 -12.49 11.50
C ARG A 22 18.89 -12.84 10.33
N GLN A 23 18.34 -13.38 9.24
CA GLN A 23 19.10 -13.78 8.06
C GLN A 23 19.63 -12.59 7.26
N LEU A 24 18.86 -11.51 7.14
CA LEU A 24 19.22 -10.31 6.37
C LEU A 24 20.11 -9.37 7.18
N PHE A 25 19.78 -9.15 8.44
CA PHE A 25 20.34 -8.05 9.23
C PHE A 25 21.04 -8.50 10.51
N GLY A 26 20.87 -9.76 10.93
CA GLY A 26 21.50 -10.34 12.11
C GLY A 26 20.58 -10.42 13.33
N SER A 27 21.05 -11.18 14.35
CA SER A 27 20.23 -11.52 15.53
C SER A 27 19.84 -10.31 16.37
N ARG A 28 20.65 -9.26 16.41
CA ARG A 28 20.37 -8.05 17.20
C ARG A 28 19.11 -7.34 16.71
N ILE A 29 18.97 -7.11 15.40
CA ILE A 29 17.79 -6.43 14.84
C ILE A 29 16.54 -7.32 14.94
N ALA A 30 16.68 -8.62 14.76
CA ALA A 30 15.58 -9.57 14.95
C ALA A 30 15.04 -9.52 16.39
N ALA A 31 15.94 -9.51 17.39
CA ALA A 31 15.57 -9.40 18.79
C ALA A 31 14.88 -8.05 19.11
N LEU A 32 15.40 -6.95 18.58
CA LEU A 32 14.78 -5.62 18.74
C LEU A 32 13.38 -5.58 18.15
N GLY A 33 13.18 -6.13 16.95
CA GLY A 33 11.86 -6.22 16.30
C GLY A 33 10.87 -7.04 17.13
N TYR A 34 11.31 -8.19 17.64
CA TYR A 34 10.50 -9.02 18.51
C TYR A 34 10.08 -8.27 19.80
N ILE A 35 11.04 -7.64 20.51
CA ILE A 35 10.75 -6.88 21.72
C ILE A 35 9.82 -5.70 21.42
N ASN A 36 10.08 -4.95 20.34
CA ASN A 36 9.21 -3.87 19.93
C ASN A 36 7.77 -4.36 19.68
N HIS A 37 7.64 -5.51 19.00
CA HIS A 37 6.33 -6.06 18.71
C HIS A 37 5.55 -6.45 19.97
N VAL A 38 6.23 -7.05 20.96
CA VAL A 38 5.61 -7.49 22.21
C VAL A 38 5.28 -6.31 23.12
N THR A 39 6.16 -5.30 23.17
CA THR A 39 6.06 -4.22 24.16
C THR A 39 5.51 -2.91 23.60
N GLY A 40 5.63 -2.66 22.30
CA GLY A 40 5.34 -1.38 21.65
C GLY A 40 6.28 -0.22 22.05
N LYS A 41 7.35 -0.50 22.82
CA LYS A 41 8.16 0.55 23.45
C LYS A 41 9.45 0.92 22.72
N LEU A 42 9.90 0.09 21.78
CA LEU A 42 11.18 0.27 21.10
C LEU A 42 11.05 0.72 19.64
N GLY A 43 9.88 1.20 19.23
CA GLY A 43 9.59 1.51 17.83
C GLY A 43 10.60 2.47 17.19
N GLU A 44 10.92 3.56 17.84
CA GLU A 44 11.88 4.55 17.33
C GLU A 44 13.28 3.94 17.14
N VAL A 45 13.81 3.23 18.14
CA VAL A 45 15.13 2.60 18.09
C VAL A 45 15.15 1.48 17.05
N TYR A 46 14.10 0.66 17.02
CA TYR A 46 13.98 -0.45 16.09
C TYR A 46 13.93 0.02 14.64
N PHE A 47 13.00 0.92 14.30
CA PHE A 47 12.82 1.38 12.92
C PHE A 47 14.03 2.19 12.43
N LYS A 48 14.67 2.97 13.31
CA LYS A 48 15.92 3.64 12.96
C LYS A 48 17.02 2.64 12.59
N GLN A 49 17.28 1.63 13.43
CA GLN A 49 18.33 0.63 13.15
C GLN A 49 17.97 -0.25 11.94
N LEU A 50 16.69 -0.61 11.77
CA LEU A 50 16.24 -1.35 10.62
C LEU A 50 16.43 -0.53 9.33
N GLY A 51 16.11 0.76 9.34
CA GLY A 51 16.33 1.67 8.23
C GLY A 51 17.80 1.78 7.87
N ASP A 52 18.66 2.11 8.83
CA ASP A 52 20.11 2.20 8.63
C ASP A 52 20.70 0.93 7.98
N LEU A 53 20.28 -0.26 8.44
CA LEU A 53 20.73 -1.54 7.87
C LEU A 53 20.15 -1.79 6.48
N THR A 54 18.90 -1.44 6.27
CA THR A 54 18.23 -1.54 4.95
C THR A 54 18.92 -0.67 3.92
N TRP A 55 19.20 0.58 4.28
CA TRP A 55 19.97 1.46 3.43
C TRP A 55 21.33 0.88 3.06
N GLN A 56 22.13 0.51 4.06
CA GLN A 56 23.50 0.03 3.84
C GLN A 56 23.56 -1.26 3.01
N LYS A 57 22.67 -2.22 3.26
CA LYS A 57 22.73 -3.54 2.64
C LYS A 57 21.97 -3.69 1.34
N LEU A 58 20.87 -2.95 1.19
CA LEU A 58 19.96 -3.14 0.07
C LEU A 58 19.91 -1.92 -0.86
N MET A 59 19.90 -0.70 -0.34
CA MET A 59 19.50 0.47 -1.11
C MET A 59 20.67 1.32 -1.61
N LYS A 60 21.70 1.53 -0.80
CA LYS A 60 22.82 2.45 -1.10
C LYS A 60 23.53 2.19 -2.44
N ALA A 61 23.60 0.94 -2.88
CA ALA A 61 24.26 0.56 -4.13
C ALA A 61 23.35 0.65 -5.36
N ILE A 62 22.08 0.99 -5.20
CA ILE A 62 21.13 1.17 -6.31
C ILE A 62 21.44 2.49 -6.98
N GLN A 63 21.68 2.44 -8.30
CA GLN A 63 21.89 3.65 -9.08
C GLN A 63 20.56 4.42 -9.22
N CYS A 64 20.60 5.69 -8.87
CA CYS A 64 19.44 6.58 -8.95
C CYS A 64 19.84 7.93 -9.55
N HIS A 65 18.98 8.46 -10.40
CA HIS A 65 19.12 9.79 -10.99
C HIS A 65 17.89 10.64 -10.64
N PRO A 66 17.75 11.11 -9.38
CA PRO A 66 16.53 11.73 -8.87
C PRO A 66 16.20 13.07 -9.53
N GLN A 67 17.13 13.68 -10.24
CA GLN A 67 16.99 15.01 -10.86
C GLN A 67 16.19 15.00 -12.18
N LYS A 68 15.94 13.81 -12.76
CA LYS A 68 15.21 13.66 -14.03
C LYS A 68 13.74 13.36 -13.79
N LEU A 69 12.99 14.33 -13.28
CA LEU A 69 11.53 14.22 -13.32
C LEU A 69 11.05 14.39 -14.78
N PRO A 70 10.17 13.50 -15.27
CA PRO A 70 9.62 13.64 -16.61
C PRO A 70 8.73 14.87 -16.72
N ASP A 71 8.58 15.37 -17.93
CA ASP A 71 7.66 16.47 -18.24
C ASP A 71 6.21 16.03 -18.02
N HIS A 72 5.46 16.78 -17.20
CA HIS A 72 4.16 16.42 -16.67
C HIS A 72 3.00 16.71 -17.63
N SER A 73 3.24 17.45 -18.72
CA SER A 73 2.18 18.05 -19.53
C SER A 73 1.45 17.08 -20.48
N GLN A 74 1.96 15.87 -20.70
CA GLN A 74 1.49 15.04 -21.83
C GLN A 74 0.63 13.82 -21.49
N HIS A 75 0.41 13.45 -20.20
CA HIS A 75 -0.18 12.14 -19.90
C HIS A 75 -1.28 12.10 -18.82
N ALA A 76 -1.77 13.24 -18.33
CA ALA A 76 -2.76 13.25 -17.24
C ALA A 76 -4.13 12.69 -17.67
N GLU A 77 -4.59 12.98 -18.87
CA GLU A 77 -5.98 12.74 -19.32
C GLU A 77 -6.40 11.26 -19.40
N CYS A 78 -5.44 10.32 -19.48
CA CYS A 78 -5.71 8.89 -19.55
C CYS A 78 -4.84 8.06 -18.60
N ALA A 79 -4.31 8.67 -17.54
CA ALA A 79 -3.47 7.95 -16.59
C ALA A 79 -4.26 6.84 -15.89
N PRO A 80 -3.74 5.59 -15.84
CA PRO A 80 -4.49 4.45 -15.35
C PRO A 80 -4.64 4.44 -13.81
N ILE A 81 -5.72 3.81 -13.34
CA ILE A 81 -5.88 3.42 -11.95
C ILE A 81 -5.60 1.93 -11.83
N TRP A 82 -4.69 1.56 -10.95
CA TRP A 82 -4.24 0.20 -10.70
C TRP A 82 -4.81 -0.32 -9.39
N VAL A 83 -5.55 -1.42 -9.45
CA VAL A 83 -6.08 -2.13 -8.29
C VAL A 83 -5.65 -3.58 -8.37
N MET A 84 -4.99 -4.11 -7.35
CA MET A 84 -4.58 -5.51 -7.36
C MET A 84 -5.50 -6.37 -6.51
N TRP A 85 -6.03 -7.44 -7.11
CA TRP A 85 -6.67 -8.55 -6.44
C TRP A 85 -6.19 -9.86 -7.07
N TRP A 86 -5.19 -10.48 -6.44
CA TRP A 86 -4.38 -11.55 -7.01
C TRP A 86 -5.19 -12.71 -7.58
N GLN A 87 -6.26 -13.11 -6.89
CA GLN A 87 -7.11 -14.22 -7.28
C GLN A 87 -8.08 -13.91 -8.43
N GLY A 88 -8.18 -12.66 -8.85
CA GLY A 88 -9.24 -12.19 -9.72
C GLY A 88 -10.57 -11.94 -8.98
N LEU A 89 -11.43 -11.12 -9.57
CA LEU A 89 -12.74 -10.80 -8.99
C LEU A 89 -13.76 -11.88 -9.41
N ASP A 90 -14.18 -12.71 -8.45
CA ASP A 90 -15.12 -13.81 -8.64
C ASP A 90 -16.20 -13.85 -7.56
N THR A 91 -16.97 -14.95 -7.48
CA THR A 91 -17.99 -15.16 -6.46
C THR A 91 -17.42 -15.23 -5.05
N ASN A 92 -16.18 -15.70 -4.88
CA ASN A 92 -15.51 -15.88 -3.59
C ASN A 92 -14.84 -14.58 -3.10
N THR A 93 -14.75 -13.55 -3.95
CA THR A 93 -14.19 -12.26 -3.56
C THR A 93 -15.04 -11.64 -2.44
N PRO A 94 -14.42 -11.18 -1.32
CA PRO A 94 -15.14 -10.55 -0.23
C PRO A 94 -16.05 -9.41 -0.72
N ALA A 95 -17.28 -9.36 -0.22
CA ALA A 95 -18.28 -8.39 -0.66
C ALA A 95 -17.78 -6.94 -0.55
N ILE A 96 -17.05 -6.63 0.52
CA ILE A 96 -16.47 -5.29 0.72
C ILE A 96 -15.41 -4.95 -0.33
N VAL A 97 -14.62 -5.92 -0.81
CA VAL A 97 -13.65 -5.71 -1.90
C VAL A 97 -14.39 -5.41 -3.20
N LYS A 98 -15.45 -6.16 -3.49
CA LYS A 98 -16.31 -5.89 -4.68
C LYS A 98 -16.91 -4.48 -4.62
N ALA A 99 -17.38 -4.06 -3.44
CA ALA A 99 -17.93 -2.72 -3.23
C ALA A 99 -16.86 -1.63 -3.41
N CYS A 100 -15.66 -1.83 -2.86
CA CYS A 100 -14.54 -0.89 -3.05
C CYS A 100 -14.15 -0.77 -4.53
N VAL A 101 -14.00 -1.89 -5.24
CA VAL A 101 -13.68 -1.84 -6.68
C VAL A 101 -14.78 -1.17 -7.49
N ARG A 102 -16.06 -1.39 -7.14
CA ARG A 102 -17.19 -0.71 -7.76
C ARG A 102 -17.12 0.80 -7.52
N SER A 103 -16.84 1.24 -6.29
CA SER A 103 -16.71 2.66 -5.96
C SER A 103 -15.54 3.31 -6.69
N ILE A 104 -14.38 2.66 -6.79
CA ILE A 104 -13.23 3.16 -7.57
C ILE A 104 -13.65 3.38 -9.03
N ARG A 105 -14.32 2.40 -9.65
CA ARG A 105 -14.79 2.54 -11.04
C ARG A 105 -15.83 3.65 -11.23
N ALA A 106 -16.72 3.84 -10.26
CA ALA A 106 -17.74 4.88 -10.32
C ALA A 106 -17.15 6.29 -10.21
N HIS A 107 -16.00 6.44 -9.53
CA HIS A 107 -15.38 7.74 -9.27
C HIS A 107 -14.03 7.94 -9.98
N ALA A 108 -13.72 7.09 -10.98
CA ALA A 108 -12.49 7.16 -11.74
C ALA A 108 -12.46 8.31 -12.77
N GLY A 109 -13.57 8.98 -13.02
CA GLY A 109 -13.65 9.96 -14.12
C GLY A 109 -13.37 9.32 -15.47
N SER A 110 -12.45 9.91 -16.25
CA SER A 110 -12.00 9.38 -17.56
C SER A 110 -10.88 8.34 -17.44
N HIS A 111 -10.38 8.06 -16.24
CA HIS A 111 -9.23 7.19 -16.01
C HIS A 111 -9.58 5.71 -16.07
N PRO A 112 -8.90 4.89 -16.90
CA PRO A 112 -9.17 3.46 -16.98
C PRO A 112 -8.77 2.74 -15.69
N VAL A 113 -9.65 1.87 -15.18
CA VAL A 113 -9.39 1.07 -13.97
C VAL A 113 -9.00 -0.35 -14.35
N HIS A 114 -7.75 -0.70 -14.08
CA HIS A 114 -7.19 -2.02 -14.34
C HIS A 114 -7.15 -2.86 -13.05
N ILE A 115 -7.74 -4.06 -13.11
CA ILE A 115 -7.63 -5.04 -12.03
C ILE A 115 -6.46 -5.97 -12.33
N VAL A 116 -5.40 -5.85 -11.54
CA VAL A 116 -4.20 -6.66 -11.67
C VAL A 116 -4.41 -7.98 -10.92
N THR A 117 -4.20 -9.09 -11.63
CA THR A 117 -4.39 -10.46 -11.15
C THR A 117 -3.17 -11.30 -11.48
N LYS A 118 -3.12 -12.55 -10.99
CA LYS A 118 -2.05 -13.49 -11.34
C LYS A 118 -1.99 -13.78 -12.84
N ASP A 119 -3.12 -13.70 -13.54
CA ASP A 119 -3.23 -14.09 -14.94
C ASP A 119 -2.82 -12.97 -15.92
N ASN A 120 -2.77 -11.70 -15.42
CA ASN A 120 -2.48 -10.54 -16.28
C ASN A 120 -1.33 -9.65 -15.79
N VAL A 121 -0.75 -9.90 -14.63
CA VAL A 121 0.29 -9.03 -14.06
C VAL A 121 1.47 -8.84 -15.01
N THR A 122 1.91 -9.90 -15.70
CA THR A 122 3.03 -9.84 -16.66
C THR A 122 2.71 -9.12 -17.97
N ALA A 123 1.44 -8.87 -18.26
CA ALA A 123 1.03 -8.02 -19.37
C ALA A 123 1.16 -6.52 -19.06
N PHE A 124 1.16 -6.15 -17.79
CA PHE A 124 1.24 -4.76 -17.34
C PHE A 124 2.60 -4.39 -16.74
N ALA A 125 3.26 -5.33 -16.07
CA ALA A 125 4.51 -5.08 -15.36
C ALA A 125 5.58 -6.09 -15.74
N ASP A 126 6.77 -5.58 -16.05
CA ASP A 126 7.98 -6.39 -16.20
C ASP A 126 8.53 -6.72 -14.82
N ILE A 127 8.23 -7.91 -14.33
CA ILE A 127 8.65 -8.41 -13.01
C ILE A 127 9.79 -9.41 -13.21
N ASP A 128 10.87 -9.25 -12.44
CA ASP A 128 12.00 -10.19 -12.47
C ASP A 128 11.47 -11.63 -12.27
N PRO A 129 11.78 -12.56 -13.19
CA PRO A 129 11.38 -13.97 -13.06
C PRO A 129 11.80 -14.62 -11.74
N LYS A 130 12.85 -14.10 -11.10
CA LYS A 130 13.29 -14.58 -9.79
C LYS A 130 12.30 -14.19 -8.70
N VAL A 131 11.71 -12.99 -8.75
CA VAL A 131 10.65 -12.56 -7.81
C VAL A 131 9.43 -13.45 -7.94
N LEU A 132 8.98 -13.74 -9.18
CA LEU A 132 7.87 -14.66 -9.42
C LEU A 132 8.16 -16.06 -8.83
N LYS A 133 9.37 -16.56 -9.01
CA LYS A 133 9.81 -17.84 -8.44
C LYS A 133 9.83 -17.83 -6.91
N GLU A 134 10.26 -16.74 -6.28
CA GLU A 134 10.25 -16.60 -4.82
C GLU A 134 8.81 -16.49 -4.26
N LEU A 135 7.89 -15.88 -5.02
CA LEU A 135 6.47 -15.87 -4.69
C LEU A 135 5.86 -17.28 -4.76
N ASP A 136 6.11 -18.02 -5.83
CA ASP A 136 5.60 -19.39 -6.03
C ASP A 136 6.12 -20.36 -4.95
N ARG A 137 7.35 -20.15 -4.48
CA ARG A 137 7.95 -20.90 -3.38
C ARG A 137 7.42 -20.52 -1.99
N GLY A 138 6.66 -19.43 -1.90
CA GLY A 138 6.19 -18.88 -0.63
C GLY A 138 7.30 -18.19 0.20
N ASN A 139 8.45 -17.90 -0.39
CA ASN A 139 9.55 -17.19 0.28
C ASN A 139 9.27 -15.70 0.45
N ILE A 140 8.42 -15.13 -0.40
CA ILE A 140 7.92 -13.77 -0.25
C ILE A 140 6.41 -13.78 -0.10
N SER A 141 5.88 -12.81 0.65
CA SER A 141 4.45 -12.67 0.83
C SER A 141 3.80 -12.00 -0.38
N LEU A 142 2.50 -12.26 -0.58
CA LEU A 142 1.71 -11.53 -1.57
C LEU A 142 1.66 -10.02 -1.30
N ALA A 143 1.84 -9.59 -0.04
CA ALA A 143 1.93 -8.18 0.31
C ALA A 143 3.22 -7.54 -0.26
N LEU A 144 4.40 -8.16 -0.05
CA LEU A 144 5.65 -7.68 -0.66
C LEU A 144 5.56 -7.69 -2.19
N PHE A 145 5.00 -8.76 -2.76
CA PHE A 145 4.81 -8.84 -4.21
C PHE A 145 3.91 -7.71 -4.72
N SER A 146 2.84 -7.40 -4.01
CA SER A 146 1.96 -6.25 -4.32
C SER A 146 2.71 -4.91 -4.27
N ASP A 147 3.66 -4.75 -3.34
CA ASP A 147 4.49 -3.55 -3.25
C ASP A 147 5.44 -3.41 -4.45
N ILE A 148 6.02 -4.52 -4.92
CA ILE A 148 6.86 -4.55 -6.13
C ILE A 148 6.03 -4.18 -7.36
N VAL A 149 4.88 -4.83 -7.55
CA VAL A 149 3.98 -4.58 -8.68
C VAL A 149 3.51 -3.12 -8.70
N ARG A 150 3.17 -2.56 -7.55
CA ARG A 150 2.78 -1.14 -7.40
C ARG A 150 3.82 -0.20 -8.01
N PHE A 151 5.08 -0.33 -7.60
CA PHE A 151 6.12 0.58 -8.10
C PHE A 151 6.55 0.27 -9.53
N ALA A 152 6.49 -0.98 -9.97
CA ALA A 152 6.70 -1.34 -11.37
C ALA A 152 5.67 -0.66 -12.28
N LEU A 153 4.38 -0.75 -11.93
CA LEU A 153 3.28 -0.13 -12.68
C LEU A 153 3.36 1.39 -12.69
N LEU A 154 3.56 1.99 -11.51
CA LEU A 154 3.67 3.45 -11.39
C LEU A 154 4.88 3.99 -12.15
N TYR A 155 6.02 3.30 -12.15
CA TYR A 155 7.16 3.70 -12.96
C TYR A 155 6.89 3.58 -14.45
N THR A 156 6.35 2.44 -14.88
CA THR A 156 6.19 2.13 -16.32
C THR A 156 5.06 2.91 -16.97
N HIS A 157 3.98 3.16 -16.24
CA HIS A 157 2.74 3.72 -16.80
C HIS A 157 2.31 5.02 -16.13
N GLY A 158 2.75 5.28 -14.89
CA GLY A 158 2.19 6.34 -14.05
C GLY A 158 0.78 6.00 -13.55
N GLY A 159 0.02 7.02 -13.21
CA GLY A 159 -1.35 6.89 -12.73
C GLY A 159 -1.43 6.73 -11.23
N ALA A 160 -2.47 6.05 -10.74
CA ALA A 160 -2.73 5.87 -9.33
C ALA A 160 -2.83 4.39 -8.94
N TRP A 161 -2.07 3.97 -7.93
CA TRP A 161 -2.32 2.72 -7.21
C TRP A 161 -3.33 2.96 -6.10
N ILE A 162 -4.39 2.15 -6.09
CA ILE A 162 -5.42 2.17 -5.07
C ILE A 162 -5.62 0.72 -4.57
N ASP A 163 -5.39 0.48 -3.28
CA ASP A 163 -5.65 -0.85 -2.72
C ASP A 163 -7.11 -1.27 -2.92
N SER A 164 -7.34 -2.55 -3.17
CA SER A 164 -8.68 -3.15 -3.34
C SER A 164 -9.61 -3.04 -2.13
N THR A 165 -9.15 -2.49 -1.02
CA THR A 165 -9.92 -2.19 0.20
C THR A 165 -10.09 -0.70 0.46
N VAL A 166 -9.86 0.13 -0.54
CA VAL A 166 -10.17 1.56 -0.50
C VAL A 166 -11.54 1.78 -1.13
N TYR A 167 -12.41 2.47 -0.41
CA TYR A 167 -13.72 2.92 -0.90
C TYR A 167 -13.63 4.40 -1.25
N VAL A 168 -13.98 4.75 -2.47
CA VAL A 168 -13.94 6.11 -3.00
C VAL A 168 -15.35 6.68 -3.01
N THR A 169 -15.53 7.88 -2.46
CA THR A 169 -16.86 8.51 -2.27
C THR A 169 -17.15 9.67 -3.21
N GLU A 170 -16.12 10.21 -3.88
CA GLU A 170 -16.25 11.31 -4.83
C GLU A 170 -15.27 11.11 -5.99
N ILE A 171 -15.47 11.86 -7.09
CA ILE A 171 -14.55 11.80 -8.25
C ILE A 171 -13.13 12.10 -7.80
N ILE A 172 -12.19 11.23 -8.17
CA ILE A 172 -10.76 11.41 -7.88
C ILE A 172 -10.28 12.65 -8.62
N PRO A 173 -9.72 13.65 -7.91
CA PRO A 173 -9.31 14.92 -8.55
C PRO A 173 -8.16 14.72 -9.56
N GLU A 174 -8.17 15.48 -10.65
CA GLU A 174 -7.17 15.43 -11.73
C GLU A 174 -5.73 15.72 -11.25
N ASN A 175 -5.58 16.53 -10.19
CA ASN A 175 -4.26 16.80 -9.62
C ASN A 175 -3.59 15.55 -9.02
N VAL A 176 -4.33 14.49 -8.69
CA VAL A 176 -3.78 13.19 -8.29
C VAL A 176 -2.97 12.58 -9.42
N PHE A 177 -3.43 12.71 -10.66
CA PHE A 177 -2.82 12.09 -11.84
C PHE A 177 -1.74 12.96 -12.49
N SER A 178 -1.82 14.28 -12.30
CA SER A 178 -0.85 15.24 -12.84
C SER A 178 0.32 15.54 -11.89
N ALA A 179 0.19 15.23 -10.60
CA ALA A 179 1.27 15.43 -9.64
C ALA A 179 2.45 14.49 -9.93
N PRO A 180 3.71 14.96 -9.76
CA PRO A 180 4.87 14.09 -9.84
C PRO A 180 4.81 12.89 -8.87
N PHE A 181 4.36 13.16 -7.66
CA PHE A 181 4.04 12.19 -6.62
C PHE A 181 2.80 12.66 -5.85
N TYR A 182 1.91 11.76 -5.54
CA TYR A 182 0.75 12.03 -4.71
C TYR A 182 0.45 10.87 -3.76
N SER A 183 0.05 11.19 -2.54
CA SER A 183 -0.39 10.25 -1.53
C SER A 183 -1.18 10.98 -0.45
N ILE A 184 -1.58 10.31 0.62
CA ILE A 184 -2.19 10.91 1.79
C ILE A 184 -1.10 11.13 2.84
N PRO A 185 -0.80 12.37 3.27
CA PRO A 185 0.10 12.63 4.39
C PRO A 185 -0.46 12.03 5.69
N VAL A 186 0.32 11.18 6.37
CA VAL A 186 -0.15 10.46 7.57
C VAL A 186 0.59 10.84 8.84
N HIS A 187 1.70 11.57 8.75
CA HIS A 187 2.50 12.08 9.88
C HIS A 187 2.83 11.04 10.95
N GLN A 188 3.11 9.81 10.52
CA GLN A 188 3.40 8.71 11.46
C GLN A 188 4.88 8.68 11.85
N ARG A 189 5.16 8.36 13.13
CA ARG A 189 6.53 8.30 13.66
C ARG A 189 7.16 6.90 13.64
N ASN A 190 6.37 5.84 13.77
CA ASN A 190 6.89 4.47 13.89
C ASN A 190 6.07 3.48 13.04
N PRO A 191 6.56 3.00 11.89
CA PRO A 191 7.71 3.53 11.16
C PRO A 191 7.49 4.98 10.74
N PRO A 192 8.55 5.79 10.62
CA PRO A 192 8.44 7.17 10.14
C PRO A 192 7.90 7.17 8.71
N ARG A 193 6.85 7.95 8.45
CA ARG A 193 6.27 8.10 7.11
C ARG A 193 5.33 9.29 7.02
N ASN A 194 5.26 9.87 5.83
CA ASN A 194 4.31 10.90 5.47
C ASN A 194 3.58 10.55 4.17
N TRP A 195 3.11 9.32 4.04
CA TRP A 195 2.36 8.76 2.91
C TRP A 195 1.49 7.60 3.36
N ALA A 196 0.47 7.29 2.57
CA ALA A 196 -0.36 6.11 2.72
C ALA A 196 -0.07 5.12 1.57
N ALA A 197 0.67 4.04 1.81
CA ALA A 197 1.07 3.10 0.78
C ALA A 197 -0.11 2.51 -0.02
N TYR A 198 -1.31 2.49 0.56
CA TYR A 198 -2.53 2.01 -0.10
C TYR A 198 -3.14 3.02 -1.11
N PHE A 199 -2.58 4.25 -1.20
CA PHE A 199 -2.94 5.26 -2.18
C PHE A 199 -1.69 6.05 -2.57
N ILE A 200 -1.06 5.67 -3.66
CA ILE A 200 0.11 6.34 -4.24
C ILE A 200 -0.16 6.59 -5.70
N ALA A 201 0.07 7.82 -6.15
CA ALA A 201 -0.05 8.19 -7.55
C ALA A 201 1.15 9.02 -8.00
N GLY A 202 1.30 9.16 -9.29
CA GLY A 202 2.30 10.03 -9.88
C GLY A 202 2.56 9.75 -11.35
N VAL A 203 3.43 10.54 -11.94
CA VAL A 203 3.72 10.51 -13.36
C VAL A 203 4.60 9.31 -13.74
N LYS A 204 4.42 8.82 -14.96
CA LYS A 204 5.25 7.79 -15.59
C LYS A 204 6.72 8.21 -15.59
N GLY A 205 7.62 7.24 -15.34
CA GLY A 205 9.06 7.45 -15.36
C GLY A 205 9.61 8.17 -14.12
N ASN A 206 8.79 8.36 -13.07
CA ASN A 206 9.26 8.98 -11.84
C ASN A 206 10.42 8.16 -11.23
N PRO A 207 11.60 8.78 -11.00
CA PRO A 207 12.78 8.09 -10.49
C PRO A 207 12.60 7.51 -9.09
N LEU A 208 11.71 8.08 -8.25
CA LEU A 208 11.37 7.51 -6.95
C LEU A 208 10.70 6.14 -7.11
N PHE A 209 9.79 5.99 -8.07
CA PHE A 209 9.12 4.71 -8.33
C PHE A 209 10.09 3.65 -8.82
N LYS A 210 11.01 4.02 -9.74
CA LYS A 210 12.08 3.12 -10.18
C LYS A 210 12.97 2.68 -9.03
N TYR A 211 13.41 3.63 -8.21
CA TYR A 211 14.26 3.35 -7.08
C TYR A 211 13.59 2.41 -6.07
N MET A 212 12.32 2.63 -5.77
CA MET A 212 11.55 1.76 -4.89
C MET A 212 11.33 0.38 -5.49
N TYR A 213 11.04 0.28 -6.79
CA TYR A 213 10.94 -0.99 -7.49
C TYR A 213 12.25 -1.79 -7.35
N ASP A 214 13.40 -1.19 -7.69
CA ASP A 214 14.71 -1.85 -7.62
C ASP A 214 15.07 -2.28 -6.18
N ALA A 215 14.71 -1.47 -5.21
CA ALA A 215 14.97 -1.78 -3.80
C ALA A 215 14.14 -2.97 -3.29
N LEU A 216 12.85 -3.00 -3.60
CA LEU A 216 11.94 -4.09 -3.24
C LEU A 216 12.25 -5.38 -4.00
N ASP A 217 12.59 -5.27 -5.29
CA ASP A 217 13.06 -6.37 -6.12
C ASP A 217 14.32 -7.03 -5.51
N LYS A 218 15.30 -6.22 -5.14
CA LYS A 218 16.52 -6.69 -4.49
C LYS A 218 16.23 -7.40 -3.15
N LEU A 219 15.30 -6.88 -2.36
CA LEU A 219 14.85 -7.52 -1.13
C LEU A 219 14.22 -8.89 -1.42
N ALA A 220 13.30 -8.96 -2.37
CA ALA A 220 12.62 -10.18 -2.77
C ALA A 220 13.60 -11.22 -3.33
N CYS A 221 14.51 -10.79 -4.22
CA CYS A 221 15.54 -11.62 -4.83
C CYS A 221 16.58 -12.13 -3.83
N ALA A 222 16.69 -11.57 -2.62
CA ALA A 222 17.53 -12.14 -1.57
C ALA A 222 16.99 -13.50 -1.07
N GLY A 223 15.71 -13.81 -1.28
CA GLY A 223 15.09 -15.10 -0.93
C GLY A 223 15.08 -15.38 0.57
N LYS A 224 15.08 -14.33 1.40
CA LYS A 224 15.16 -14.42 2.88
C LYS A 224 13.85 -14.01 3.57
N GLY A 225 12.79 -13.84 2.79
CA GLY A 225 11.50 -13.37 3.29
C GLY A 225 11.48 -11.86 3.59
N VAL A 226 10.47 -11.42 4.34
CA VAL A 226 10.22 -10.00 4.68
C VAL A 226 10.53 -9.79 6.16
N PRO A 227 11.52 -8.95 6.50
CA PRO A 227 11.98 -8.76 7.88
C PRO A 227 11.02 -7.93 8.75
N GLU A 228 10.11 -7.18 8.12
CA GLU A 228 9.13 -6.33 8.77
C GLU A 228 7.92 -6.13 7.84
N TYR A 229 6.71 -6.14 8.38
CA TYR A 229 5.47 -5.93 7.61
C TYR A 229 5.46 -4.57 6.89
N PHE A 230 6.00 -3.54 7.54
CA PHE A 230 6.08 -2.18 7.01
C PHE A 230 7.37 -1.92 6.21
N MET A 231 7.92 -2.94 5.56
CA MET A 231 9.20 -2.82 4.85
C MET A 231 9.14 -1.80 3.72
N ILE A 232 8.00 -1.66 3.03
CA ILE A 232 7.75 -0.60 2.04
C ILE A 232 7.92 0.80 2.65
N ASP A 233 7.38 1.00 3.86
CA ASP A 233 7.46 2.30 4.54
C ASP A 233 8.89 2.58 5.02
N VAL A 234 9.60 1.56 5.53
CA VAL A 234 11.01 1.68 5.92
C VAL A 234 11.86 2.07 4.71
N MET A 235 11.71 1.38 3.58
CA MET A 235 12.50 1.64 2.38
C MET A 235 12.17 3.01 1.76
N LEU A 236 10.91 3.39 1.71
CA LEU A 236 10.51 4.70 1.20
C LEU A 236 11.01 5.83 2.13
N TYR A 237 11.06 5.60 3.44
CA TYR A 237 11.64 6.56 4.39
C TYR A 237 13.16 6.70 4.18
N GLU A 238 13.89 5.62 3.94
CA GLU A 238 15.30 5.69 3.61
C GLU A 238 15.54 6.45 2.28
N ALA A 239 14.70 6.25 1.27
CA ALA A 239 14.75 7.04 0.05
C ALA A 239 14.48 8.54 0.33
N TYR A 240 13.51 8.85 1.17
CA TYR A 240 13.14 10.20 1.59
C TYR A 240 14.28 10.92 2.31
N VAL A 241 14.97 10.26 3.25
CA VAL A 241 16.04 10.92 4.05
C VAL A 241 17.37 11.00 3.32
N HIS A 242 17.63 10.15 2.34
CA HIS A 242 18.91 10.11 1.61
C HIS A 242 18.91 10.89 0.29
N TYR A 243 17.74 11.25 -0.25
CA TYR A 243 17.62 12.01 -1.50
C TYR A 243 16.72 13.25 -1.31
N SER A 244 17.33 14.43 -1.31
CA SER A 244 16.62 15.72 -1.13
C SER A 244 15.54 15.95 -2.19
N GLU A 245 15.70 15.38 -3.40
CA GLU A 245 14.73 15.44 -4.47
C GLU A 245 13.47 14.63 -4.13
N PHE A 246 13.62 13.43 -3.56
CA PHE A 246 12.50 12.60 -3.12
C PHE A 246 11.81 13.20 -1.90
N GLN A 247 12.59 13.79 -0.99
CA GLN A 247 12.03 14.53 0.13
C GLN A 247 11.13 15.67 -0.36
N ARG A 248 11.61 16.51 -1.27
CA ARG A 248 10.82 17.62 -1.84
C ARG A 248 9.56 17.14 -2.56
N LEU A 249 9.64 16.02 -3.30
CA LEU A 249 8.46 15.42 -3.94
C LEU A 249 7.39 15.05 -2.93
N ILE A 250 7.77 14.35 -1.86
CA ILE A 250 6.84 13.87 -0.84
C ILE A 250 6.29 15.03 -0.02
N ASP A 251 7.14 15.99 0.37
CA ASP A 251 6.75 17.15 1.17
C ASP A 251 5.90 18.16 0.39
N SER A 252 5.88 18.09 -0.94
CA SER A 252 5.03 18.95 -1.78
C SER A 252 3.56 18.51 -1.81
N VAL A 253 3.25 17.31 -1.31
CA VAL A 253 1.85 16.81 -1.29
C VAL A 253 1.05 17.59 -0.25
N PRO A 254 -0.04 18.26 -0.64
CA PRO A 254 -0.89 18.98 0.30
C PRO A 254 -1.63 18.03 1.23
N GLU A 255 -2.02 18.51 2.41
CA GLU A 255 -2.91 17.80 3.31
C GLU A 255 -4.21 17.42 2.58
N ASN A 256 -4.59 16.15 2.70
CA ASN A 256 -5.79 15.62 2.06
C ASN A 256 -6.25 14.34 2.79
N ASN A 257 -7.53 14.02 2.68
CA ASN A 257 -8.11 12.78 3.20
C ASN A 257 -7.70 12.46 4.65
N LEU A 258 -7.66 13.45 5.52
CA LEU A 258 -7.33 13.27 6.93
C LEU A 258 -8.35 12.35 7.63
N GLY A 259 -9.61 12.40 7.20
CA GLY A 259 -10.72 11.55 7.65
C GLY A 259 -10.77 10.14 7.04
N ARG A 260 -9.70 9.65 6.44
CA ARG A 260 -9.62 8.36 5.69
C ARG A 260 -10.13 7.11 6.43
N PHE A 261 -10.35 7.18 7.73
CA PHE A 261 -10.92 6.10 8.56
C PHE A 261 -12.34 6.36 9.04
N GLU A 262 -12.89 7.56 8.83
CA GLU A 262 -14.24 7.95 9.29
C GLU A 262 -15.33 6.97 8.80
N LEU A 263 -15.26 6.52 7.55
CA LEU A 263 -16.20 5.53 7.03
C LEU A 263 -16.07 4.19 7.76
N SER A 264 -14.85 3.73 8.01
CA SER A 264 -14.61 2.44 8.69
C SER A 264 -15.13 2.42 10.12
N GLU A 265 -15.12 3.56 10.80
CA GLU A 265 -15.62 3.72 12.17
C GLU A 265 -17.16 3.70 12.24
N GLN A 266 -17.82 4.05 11.14
CA GLN A 266 -19.28 4.14 11.05
C GLN A 266 -19.96 2.92 10.43
N LEU A 267 -19.22 1.90 9.98
CA LEU A 267 -19.78 0.75 9.25
C LEU A 267 -20.90 0.00 10.01
N GLN A 268 -20.93 0.05 11.34
CA GLN A 268 -21.96 -0.58 12.15
C GLN A 268 -23.13 0.37 12.49
N SER A 269 -23.03 1.67 12.17
CA SER A 269 -24.13 2.63 12.36
C SER A 269 -25.33 2.25 11.49
N THR A 270 -26.54 2.56 11.97
CA THR A 270 -27.81 2.43 11.23
C THR A 270 -28.27 3.75 10.63
N ASP A 271 -27.41 4.76 10.57
CA ASP A 271 -27.66 6.02 9.88
C ASP A 271 -27.90 5.75 8.39
N GLU A 272 -28.60 6.67 7.71
CA GLU A 272 -28.88 6.53 6.27
C GLU A 272 -27.63 6.77 5.42
N ARG A 273 -26.75 7.66 5.87
CA ARG A 273 -25.47 7.98 5.21
C ARG A 273 -24.36 8.16 6.22
N PRO A 274 -23.11 7.83 5.87
CA PRO A 274 -21.97 8.15 6.71
C PRO A 274 -21.73 9.67 6.74
N ARG A 275 -21.19 10.16 7.85
CA ARG A 275 -20.75 11.56 7.99
C ARG A 275 -19.25 11.59 7.73
N LEU A 276 -18.86 12.17 6.61
CA LEU A 276 -17.47 12.27 6.18
C LEU A 276 -17.05 13.73 6.11
N SER A 277 -15.79 14.01 6.40
CA SER A 277 -15.20 15.33 6.19
C SER A 277 -15.21 15.68 4.70
N SER A 278 -15.36 16.96 4.37
CA SER A 278 -15.56 17.44 2.99
C SER A 278 -14.38 17.21 2.05
N ASP A 279 -13.16 17.02 2.58
CA ASP A 279 -11.94 16.71 1.83
C ASP A 279 -11.64 15.21 1.75
N ASN A 280 -12.53 14.38 2.31
CA ASN A 280 -12.30 12.95 2.48
C ASN A 280 -13.03 12.10 1.43
N TYR A 281 -12.39 11.85 0.30
CA TYR A 281 -12.88 10.99 -0.76
C TYR A 281 -12.24 9.59 -0.79
N ILE A 282 -11.13 9.38 -0.07
CA ILE A 282 -10.42 8.08 0.06
C ILE A 282 -10.67 7.49 1.44
N ASN A 283 -11.33 6.35 1.51
CA ASN A 283 -11.71 5.70 2.76
C ASN A 283 -11.06 4.31 2.87
N LYS A 284 -10.16 4.10 3.83
CA LYS A 284 -9.50 2.80 4.04
C LYS A 284 -10.38 1.87 4.82
N LEU A 285 -10.76 0.75 4.20
CA LEU A 285 -11.56 -0.32 4.79
C LEU A 285 -10.74 -1.61 4.96
N THR A 286 -11.40 -2.67 5.44
CA THR A 286 -10.78 -4.00 5.62
C THR A 286 -11.81 -5.11 5.41
N TYR A 287 -11.39 -6.19 4.77
CA TYR A 287 -12.19 -7.43 4.65
C TYR A 287 -11.91 -8.43 5.80
N LYS A 288 -11.02 -8.08 6.73
CA LYS A 288 -10.62 -8.97 7.84
C LYS A 288 -11.59 -8.93 9.03
N ILE A 289 -12.53 -8.00 9.01
CA ILE A 289 -13.56 -7.80 10.03
C ILE A 289 -14.93 -8.13 9.41
N ASN A 290 -15.71 -8.93 10.09
CA ASN A 290 -17.10 -9.16 9.73
C ASN A 290 -17.98 -8.11 10.40
N TYR A 291 -18.60 -7.28 9.60
CA TYR A 291 -19.54 -6.28 10.08
C TYR A 291 -20.98 -6.80 9.98
N PRO A 292 -21.86 -6.48 10.94
CA PRO A 292 -23.26 -6.84 10.84
C PRO A 292 -23.92 -6.07 9.68
N THR A 293 -24.79 -6.75 8.94
CA THR A 293 -25.58 -6.12 7.86
C THR A 293 -26.80 -5.39 8.39
N THR A 294 -27.30 -5.80 9.56
CA THR A 294 -28.42 -5.18 10.25
C THR A 294 -28.15 -5.08 11.75
N VAL A 295 -28.67 -4.04 12.38
CA VAL A 295 -28.70 -3.83 13.83
C VAL A 295 -30.11 -3.41 14.20
N ASN A 296 -30.75 -4.11 15.15
CA ASN A 296 -32.15 -3.86 15.57
C ASN A 296 -33.14 -3.79 14.39
N GLY A 297 -32.96 -4.68 13.38
CA GLY A 297 -33.81 -4.72 12.20
C GLY A 297 -33.57 -3.63 11.15
N ARG A 298 -32.62 -2.71 11.37
CA ARG A 298 -32.28 -1.63 10.44
C ARG A 298 -30.99 -1.95 9.71
N LYS A 299 -30.91 -1.61 8.40
CA LYS A 299 -29.67 -1.73 7.61
C LYS A 299 -28.56 -0.91 8.25
N THR A 300 -27.35 -1.46 8.31
CA THR A 300 -26.14 -0.72 8.68
C THR A 300 -25.54 0.04 7.48
N ILE A 301 -24.66 1.00 7.74
CA ILE A 301 -23.82 1.65 6.72
C ILE A 301 -23.05 0.59 5.90
N TYR A 302 -22.55 -0.49 6.56
CA TYR A 302 -21.91 -1.59 5.86
C TYR A 302 -22.81 -2.22 4.80
N GLN A 303 -24.07 -2.56 5.15
CA GLN A 303 -25.00 -3.15 4.18
C GLN A 303 -25.34 -2.18 3.05
N ARG A 304 -25.57 -0.92 3.36
CA ARG A 304 -25.84 0.13 2.35
C ARG A 304 -24.68 0.29 1.37
N LEU A 305 -23.44 0.25 1.88
CA LEU A 305 -22.22 0.26 1.06
C LEU A 305 -22.16 -0.97 0.13
N LEU A 306 -22.52 -2.17 0.61
CA LEU A 306 -22.57 -3.35 -0.23
C LEU A 306 -23.67 -3.26 -1.31
N ASP A 307 -24.79 -2.66 -0.99
CA ASP A 307 -25.92 -2.42 -1.91
C ASP A 307 -25.62 -1.29 -2.93
N GLY A 308 -24.59 -0.45 -2.67
CA GLY A 308 -24.21 0.69 -3.53
C GLY A 308 -25.17 1.87 -3.36
N GLU A 309 -25.64 2.11 -2.15
CA GLU A 309 -26.60 3.20 -1.86
C GLU A 309 -25.90 4.58 -1.74
N PHE A 310 -24.53 4.66 -1.76
CA PHE A 310 -23.76 5.91 -1.74
C PHE A 310 -22.35 5.71 -2.30
#